data_0a4767a2c0dbbea9585df8fc1a2a8e8d
#
_entry.id   0a4767a2c0dbbea9585df8fc1a2a8e8d
#
_cell.length_a   1.000
_cell.length_b   1.000
_cell.length_c   1.000
_cell.angle_alpha   90.00
_cell.angle_beta   90.00
_cell.angle_gamma   90.00
#
_symmetry.space_group_name_H-M   'P 1'
#
loop_
_entity.id
_entity.type
_entity.pdbx_description
1 polymer ?
#
loop_
_entity_poly.entity_id
_entity_poly.type
_entity_poly.pdbx_seq_one_letter_code
_entity_poly.pdbx_strand_id
1 'polypeptide(L)'
;NGGGTITPYGVVYDNGMKLEPVYDGRFFPCYYYEPNAITVAVTSKAEPEDTKHITWLFLPMVQEEIDRALQRAGITDPADVRLRMEDTQLPDEVDVLLDMEQESLADLNALAQAADALSTDDMKKLGAVVTMAKPQNAEQVKNLAENLDLFDFAPGAHTPEEYGKYMIRQSGHFDYDKNLDEFYDYEGYALQRMNEEGGMFTDRGYIAYKGYISMEE
;
A
#
# COMPACT_ATOMS: atom_id res chain seq x y z
N ASN A 1 29.19 -11.84 -33.86
CA ASN A 1 28.41 -11.47 -35.06
C ASN A 1 26.92 -11.46 -34.67
N GLY A 2 26.51 -10.49 -33.91
CA GLY A 2 25.12 -10.32 -33.56
C GLY A 2 24.36 -9.69 -34.73
N GLY A 3 23.53 -10.48 -35.43
CA GLY A 3 22.61 -9.97 -36.41
C GLY A 3 21.45 -9.30 -35.73
N GLY A 4 21.39 -7.97 -35.78
CA GLY A 4 20.19 -7.23 -35.35
C GLY A 4 19.22 -7.05 -36.51
N THR A 5 17.93 -6.97 -36.23
CA THR A 5 16.87 -6.64 -37.18
C THR A 5 16.64 -5.12 -37.18
N ILE A 6 16.75 -4.50 -38.35
CA ILE A 6 16.48 -3.07 -38.51
C ILE A 6 14.95 -2.86 -38.56
N THR A 7 14.43 -2.04 -37.70
CA THR A 7 13.03 -1.59 -37.70
C THR A 7 12.94 -0.09 -37.92
N PRO A 8 11.77 0.47 -38.25
CA PRO A 8 11.59 1.92 -38.36
C PRO A 8 11.95 2.69 -37.08
N TYR A 9 12.02 2.01 -35.92
CA TYR A 9 12.27 2.61 -34.61
C TYR A 9 13.68 2.36 -34.09
N GLY A 10 14.52 1.61 -34.82
CA GLY A 10 15.89 1.30 -34.42
C GLY A 10 16.27 -0.15 -34.71
N VAL A 11 17.39 -0.59 -34.15
CA VAL A 11 17.91 -1.94 -34.35
C VAL A 11 17.58 -2.79 -33.13
N VAL A 12 16.89 -3.91 -33.37
CA VAL A 12 16.57 -4.91 -32.34
C VAL A 12 17.56 -6.05 -32.45
N TYR A 13 18.23 -6.36 -31.34
CA TYR A 13 19.15 -7.48 -31.23
C TYR A 13 18.52 -8.61 -30.44
N ASP A 14 18.65 -9.83 -30.93
CA ASP A 14 18.40 -11.01 -30.12
C ASP A 14 19.59 -11.19 -29.15
N ASN A 15 19.33 -11.13 -27.87
CA ASN A 15 20.30 -11.34 -26.81
C ASN A 15 20.44 -12.82 -26.40
N GLY A 16 19.80 -13.74 -27.13
CA GLY A 16 19.81 -15.16 -26.86
C GLY A 16 18.94 -15.60 -25.68
N MET A 17 18.13 -14.70 -25.13
CA MET A 17 17.12 -15.09 -24.12
C MET A 17 16.01 -15.91 -24.79
N LYS A 18 15.63 -17.01 -24.15
CA LYS A 18 14.44 -17.75 -24.56
C LYS A 18 13.20 -16.95 -24.17
N LEU A 19 12.46 -16.47 -25.15
CA LEU A 19 11.22 -15.75 -24.97
C LEU A 19 10.03 -16.66 -24.58
N GLU A 20 10.14 -17.94 -24.75
CA GLU A 20 9.29 -18.96 -24.15
C GLU A 20 9.73 -19.14 -22.69
N PRO A 21 8.96 -18.95 -21.78
CA PRO A 21 7.62 -18.74 -21.33
C PRO A 21 7.26 -17.28 -21.09
N VAL A 22 8.04 -16.35 -21.59
CA VAL A 22 8.03 -14.93 -21.26
C VAL A 22 7.12 -14.14 -22.22
N TYR A 23 6.89 -14.67 -23.42
CA TYR A 23 6.04 -14.06 -24.43
C TYR A 23 5.17 -15.11 -25.10
N ASP A 24 3.86 -15.01 -24.95
CA ASP A 24 2.86 -15.91 -25.53
C ASP A 24 2.37 -15.47 -26.92
N GLY A 25 2.98 -14.43 -27.50
CA GLY A 25 2.59 -13.83 -28.77
C GLY A 25 1.53 -12.74 -28.64
N ARG A 26 1.02 -12.44 -27.43
CA ARG A 26 -0.05 -11.50 -27.17
C ARG A 26 0.35 -10.39 -26.22
N PHE A 27 1.09 -10.71 -25.18
CA PHE A 27 1.48 -9.79 -24.15
C PHE A 27 2.99 -9.80 -23.95
N PHE A 28 3.60 -8.62 -23.89
CA PHE A 28 4.95 -8.53 -23.32
C PHE A 28 4.81 -8.74 -21.81
N PRO A 29 5.42 -9.78 -21.24
CA PRO A 29 5.49 -9.88 -19.82
C PRO A 29 6.30 -8.71 -19.31
N CYS A 30 5.79 -8.05 -18.33
CA CYS A 30 6.60 -7.16 -17.54
C CYS A 30 7.57 -8.02 -16.75
N TYR A 31 8.86 -7.74 -16.85
CA TYR A 31 9.85 -8.33 -15.97
C TYR A 31 9.79 -7.62 -14.64
N TYR A 32 9.35 -8.35 -13.62
CA TYR A 32 9.23 -7.84 -12.28
C TYR A 32 10.55 -7.98 -11.55
N TYR A 33 11.34 -6.97 -11.59
CA TYR A 33 12.47 -6.83 -10.69
C TYR A 33 12.42 -5.53 -9.91
N GLU A 34 11.47 -4.66 -10.25
CA GLU A 34 11.21 -3.46 -9.46
C GLU A 34 10.05 -3.74 -8.51
N PRO A 35 10.22 -3.44 -7.21
CA PRO A 35 9.16 -3.59 -6.25
C PRO A 35 8.01 -2.66 -6.66
N ASN A 36 6.82 -3.21 -6.74
CA ASN A 36 5.58 -2.47 -6.96
C ASN A 36 4.68 -2.63 -5.74
N ALA A 37 3.94 -1.59 -5.41
CA ALA A 37 3.06 -1.61 -4.24
C ALA A 37 1.78 -2.44 -4.49
N ILE A 38 1.24 -2.39 -5.70
CA ILE A 38 0.01 -3.06 -6.09
C ILE A 38 0.14 -3.63 -7.52
N THR A 39 -0.23 -4.88 -7.69
CA THR A 39 -0.40 -5.51 -9.01
C THR A 39 -1.88 -5.75 -9.27
N VAL A 40 -2.40 -5.22 -10.37
CA VAL A 40 -3.78 -5.46 -10.79
C VAL A 40 -3.86 -6.07 -12.18
N ALA A 41 -4.75 -7.03 -12.35
CA ALA A 41 -5.18 -7.49 -13.66
C ALA A 41 -6.36 -6.63 -14.13
N VAL A 42 -6.32 -6.24 -15.38
CA VAL A 42 -7.29 -5.34 -16.00
C VAL A 42 -7.94 -6.04 -17.19
N THR A 43 -9.28 -6.01 -17.24
CA THR A 43 -10.10 -6.43 -18.38
C THR A 43 -11.17 -5.38 -18.66
N SER A 44 -11.82 -5.47 -19.84
CA SER A 44 -13.00 -4.66 -20.12
C SER A 44 -14.20 -5.14 -19.28
N LYS A 45 -15.00 -4.22 -18.78
CA LYS A 45 -16.31 -4.54 -18.15
C LYS A 45 -17.28 -5.19 -19.12
N ALA A 46 -17.17 -4.86 -20.41
CA ALA A 46 -18.01 -5.45 -21.45
C ALA A 46 -17.70 -6.94 -21.69
N GLU A 47 -16.45 -7.35 -21.49
CA GLU A 47 -15.97 -8.72 -21.68
C GLU A 47 -15.12 -9.18 -20.47
N PRO A 48 -15.70 -9.29 -19.27
CA PRO A 48 -14.95 -9.52 -18.03
C PRO A 48 -14.24 -10.87 -17.98
N GLU A 49 -14.71 -11.86 -18.74
CA GLU A 49 -14.12 -13.20 -18.84
C GLU A 49 -13.16 -13.35 -20.03
N ASP A 50 -12.84 -12.26 -20.73
CA ASP A 50 -11.90 -12.31 -21.84
C ASP A 50 -10.46 -12.44 -21.34
N THR A 51 -10.04 -13.70 -21.20
CA THR A 51 -8.66 -14.03 -20.84
C THR A 51 -7.63 -13.73 -21.92
N LYS A 52 -8.07 -13.33 -23.11
CA LYS A 52 -7.15 -13.02 -24.23
C LYS A 52 -6.62 -11.60 -24.18
N HIS A 53 -7.35 -10.72 -23.50
CA HIS A 53 -7.03 -9.28 -23.41
C HIS A 53 -6.81 -8.84 -21.96
N ILE A 54 -6.43 -9.78 -21.07
CA ILE A 54 -5.96 -9.40 -19.74
C ILE A 54 -4.66 -8.65 -19.87
N THR A 55 -4.54 -7.51 -19.21
CA THR A 55 -3.26 -6.83 -19.01
C THR A 55 -3.00 -6.66 -17.52
N TRP A 56 -1.73 -6.73 -17.11
CA TRP A 56 -1.31 -6.49 -15.74
C TRP A 56 -0.67 -5.12 -15.64
N LEU A 57 -1.04 -4.39 -14.61
CA LEU A 57 -0.46 -3.10 -14.26
C LEU A 57 0.24 -3.24 -12.92
N PHE A 58 1.41 -2.63 -12.81
CA PHE A 58 2.33 -2.67 -11.68
C PHE A 58 2.44 -1.28 -11.10
N LEU A 59 1.51 -0.99 -10.21
CA LEU A 59 1.37 0.33 -9.63
C LEU A 59 2.40 0.58 -8.52
N PRO A 60 2.98 1.79 -8.44
CA PRO A 60 2.58 2.98 -9.19
C PRO A 60 3.19 3.04 -10.60
N MET A 61 2.42 3.55 -11.54
CA MET A 61 2.83 3.77 -12.93
C MET A 61 2.54 5.21 -13.37
N VAL A 62 3.29 5.72 -14.35
CA VAL A 62 2.97 7.01 -14.97
C VAL A 62 1.76 6.86 -15.90
N GLN A 63 0.94 7.92 -16.02
CA GLN A 63 -0.33 7.87 -16.75
C GLN A 63 -0.18 7.41 -18.18
N GLU A 64 0.87 7.84 -18.88
CA GLU A 64 1.11 7.47 -20.27
C GLU A 64 1.39 5.97 -20.47
N GLU A 65 1.93 5.30 -19.47
CA GLU A 65 2.15 3.85 -19.49
C GLU A 65 0.84 3.10 -19.24
N ILE A 66 0.03 3.60 -18.30
CA ILE A 66 -1.33 3.08 -18.05
C ILE A 66 -2.15 3.19 -19.32
N ASP A 67 -2.22 4.37 -19.95
CA ASP A 67 -2.98 4.61 -21.16
C ASP A 67 -2.55 3.67 -22.29
N ARG A 68 -1.25 3.48 -22.47
CA ARG A 68 -0.70 2.54 -23.47
C ARG A 68 -1.05 1.09 -23.17
N ALA A 69 -1.08 0.71 -21.90
CA ALA A 69 -1.46 -0.64 -21.49
C ALA A 69 -2.95 -0.91 -21.74
N LEU A 70 -3.82 0.04 -21.37
CA LEU A 70 -5.26 -0.03 -21.63
C LEU A 70 -5.56 -0.09 -23.13
N GLN A 71 -4.91 0.75 -23.93
CA GLN A 71 -5.06 0.73 -25.39
C GLN A 71 -4.68 -0.62 -26.01
N ARG A 72 -3.59 -1.25 -25.52
CA ARG A 72 -3.18 -2.60 -25.95
C ARG A 72 -4.19 -3.67 -25.56
N ALA A 73 -4.87 -3.49 -24.42
CA ALA A 73 -5.96 -4.35 -23.97
C ALA A 73 -7.28 -4.09 -24.71
N GLY A 74 -7.30 -3.12 -25.64
CA GLY A 74 -8.52 -2.75 -26.38
C GLY A 74 -9.50 -1.88 -25.59
N ILE A 75 -9.09 -1.39 -24.42
CA ILE A 75 -9.90 -0.53 -23.55
C ILE A 75 -9.64 0.93 -23.95
N THR A 76 -10.66 1.59 -24.50
CA THR A 76 -10.56 2.99 -24.95
C THR A 76 -11.19 3.98 -23.98
N ASP A 77 -12.06 3.50 -23.10
CA ASP A 77 -12.71 4.29 -22.06
C ASP A 77 -12.19 3.81 -20.69
N PRO A 78 -11.53 4.66 -19.90
CA PRO A 78 -11.10 4.30 -18.54
C PRO A 78 -12.25 3.87 -17.62
N ALA A 79 -13.50 4.27 -17.91
CA ALA A 79 -14.67 3.82 -17.15
C ALA A 79 -15.05 2.35 -17.44
N ASP A 80 -14.59 1.78 -18.56
CA ASP A 80 -14.80 0.38 -18.93
C ASP A 80 -13.74 -0.58 -18.36
N VAL A 81 -13.01 -0.16 -17.37
CA VAL A 81 -11.98 -0.97 -16.70
C VAL A 81 -12.62 -1.82 -15.60
N ARG A 82 -12.41 -3.14 -15.65
CA ARG A 82 -12.62 -4.05 -14.53
C ARG A 82 -11.28 -4.42 -13.92
N LEU A 83 -11.17 -4.27 -12.62
CA LEU A 83 -9.96 -4.50 -11.85
C LEU A 83 -10.07 -5.81 -11.05
N ARG A 84 -8.93 -6.50 -10.90
CA ARG A 84 -8.77 -7.62 -9.98
C ARG A 84 -7.41 -7.49 -9.32
N MET A 85 -7.37 -7.54 -7.99
CA MET A 85 -6.13 -7.59 -7.23
C MET A 85 -5.42 -8.92 -7.52
N GLU A 86 -4.14 -8.87 -7.89
CA GLU A 86 -3.31 -10.06 -8.13
C GLU A 86 -2.24 -10.21 -7.06
N ASP A 87 -1.65 -9.09 -6.63
CA ASP A 87 -0.63 -9.04 -5.59
C ASP A 87 -0.56 -7.66 -4.96
N THR A 88 -0.19 -7.58 -3.69
CA THR A 88 -0.01 -6.30 -3.01
C THR A 88 1.04 -6.39 -1.92
N GLN A 89 1.77 -5.30 -1.70
CA GLN A 89 2.66 -5.10 -0.56
C GLN A 89 2.02 -4.25 0.55
N LEU A 90 0.77 -3.84 0.36
CA LEU A 90 0.01 -3.13 1.38
C LEU A 90 -0.26 -4.03 2.60
N PRO A 91 -0.51 -3.45 3.77
CA PRO A 91 -0.97 -4.21 4.92
C PRO A 91 -2.25 -5.01 4.61
N ASP A 92 -2.37 -6.21 5.20
CA ASP A 92 -3.53 -7.09 5.01
C ASP A 92 -4.86 -6.38 5.31
N GLU A 93 -4.87 -5.44 6.26
CA GLU A 93 -6.05 -4.64 6.61
C GLU A 93 -6.51 -3.76 5.44
N VAL A 94 -5.59 -3.33 4.59
CA VAL A 94 -5.92 -2.57 3.38
C VAL A 94 -6.42 -3.50 2.29
N ASP A 95 -5.76 -4.62 2.07
CA ASP A 95 -6.15 -5.59 1.03
C ASP A 95 -7.58 -6.10 1.24
N VAL A 96 -7.93 -6.46 2.48
CA VAL A 96 -9.29 -6.93 2.84
C VAL A 96 -10.36 -5.84 2.68
N LEU A 97 -9.97 -4.58 2.81
CA LEU A 97 -10.88 -3.44 2.73
C LEU A 97 -11.28 -3.11 1.30
N LEU A 98 -10.32 -3.20 0.34
CA LEU A 98 -10.49 -2.72 -1.02
C LEU A 98 -11.46 -3.59 -1.83
N ASP A 99 -12.58 -3.01 -2.25
CA ASP A 99 -13.53 -3.63 -3.18
C ASP A 99 -13.19 -3.24 -4.62
N MET A 100 -12.52 -4.13 -5.34
CA MET A 100 -12.06 -3.88 -6.71
C MET A 100 -13.20 -3.57 -7.70
N GLU A 101 -14.45 -3.85 -7.37
CA GLU A 101 -15.60 -3.47 -8.19
C GLU A 101 -15.98 -2.00 -8.03
N GLN A 102 -15.59 -1.38 -6.91
CA GLN A 102 -15.88 0.01 -6.57
C GLN A 102 -14.67 0.94 -6.77
N GLU A 103 -13.46 0.37 -6.81
CA GLU A 103 -12.25 1.15 -6.92
C GLU A 103 -11.99 1.64 -8.35
N SER A 104 -11.39 2.82 -8.47
CA SER A 104 -10.87 3.31 -9.74
C SER A 104 -9.37 3.01 -9.89
N LEU A 105 -8.93 2.80 -11.13
CA LEU A 105 -7.51 2.62 -11.43
C LEU A 105 -6.66 3.84 -11.01
N ALA A 106 -7.24 5.04 -11.12
CA ALA A 106 -6.56 6.28 -10.72
C ALA A 106 -6.33 6.33 -9.21
N ASP A 107 -7.33 5.96 -8.41
CA ASP A 107 -7.22 5.97 -6.93
C ASP A 107 -6.26 4.88 -6.45
N LEU A 108 -6.30 3.68 -7.06
CA LEU A 108 -5.33 2.63 -6.77
C LEU A 108 -3.89 3.03 -7.12
N ASN A 109 -3.70 3.70 -8.25
CA ASN A 109 -2.38 4.21 -8.64
C ASN A 109 -1.87 5.29 -7.68
N ALA A 110 -2.75 6.18 -7.25
CA ALA A 110 -2.42 7.21 -6.26
C ALA A 110 -2.11 6.61 -4.88
N LEU A 111 -2.87 5.59 -4.45
CA LEU A 111 -2.58 4.83 -3.23
C LEU A 111 -1.22 4.12 -3.33
N ALA A 112 -0.96 3.44 -4.44
CA ALA A 112 0.31 2.77 -4.67
C ALA A 112 1.50 3.74 -4.62
N GLN A 113 1.35 4.95 -5.17
CA GLN A 113 2.37 6.00 -5.12
C GLN A 113 2.62 6.48 -3.67
N ALA A 114 1.57 6.66 -2.88
CA ALA A 114 1.71 7.02 -1.47
C ALA A 114 2.38 5.89 -0.67
N ALA A 115 2.01 4.65 -0.93
CA ALA A 115 2.56 3.47 -0.27
C ALA A 115 4.04 3.23 -0.61
N ASP A 116 4.45 3.45 -1.85
CA ASP A 116 5.85 3.30 -2.30
C ASP A 116 6.81 4.25 -1.56
N ALA A 117 6.29 5.37 -1.07
CA ALA A 117 7.05 6.33 -0.28
C ALA A 117 7.20 5.92 1.21
N LEU A 118 6.48 4.90 1.68
CA LEU A 118 6.47 4.50 3.09
C LEU A 118 7.61 3.55 3.42
N SER A 119 8.18 3.73 4.60
CA SER A 119 9.09 2.75 5.19
C SER A 119 8.35 1.49 5.65
N THR A 120 9.09 0.41 5.92
CA THR A 120 8.52 -0.82 6.50
C THR A 120 7.78 -0.56 7.82
N ASP A 121 8.25 0.37 8.63
CA ASP A 121 7.61 0.69 9.91
C ASP A 121 6.38 1.58 9.70
N ASP A 122 6.39 2.48 8.72
CA ASP A 122 5.21 3.24 8.33
C ASP A 122 4.12 2.32 7.75
N MET A 123 4.49 1.28 7.00
CA MET A 123 3.54 0.27 6.52
C MET A 123 2.85 -0.48 7.68
N LYS A 124 3.60 -0.84 8.74
CA LYS A 124 3.00 -1.44 9.94
C LYS A 124 2.04 -0.47 10.62
N LYS A 125 2.45 0.79 10.73
CA LYS A 125 1.63 1.86 11.30
C LYS A 125 0.37 2.08 10.48
N LEU A 126 0.46 2.09 9.14
CA LEU A 126 -0.70 2.21 8.25
C LEU A 126 -1.75 1.13 8.52
N GLY A 127 -1.35 -0.14 8.71
CA GLY A 127 -2.29 -1.21 9.07
C GLY A 127 -3.04 -0.93 10.38
N ALA A 128 -2.34 -0.45 11.41
CA ALA A 128 -2.98 -0.05 12.67
C ALA A 128 -3.91 1.15 12.49
N VAL A 129 -3.51 2.16 11.68
CA VAL A 129 -4.33 3.34 11.38
C VAL A 129 -5.60 2.95 10.62
N VAL A 130 -5.50 2.06 9.64
CA VAL A 130 -6.66 1.55 8.87
C VAL A 130 -7.64 0.81 9.79
N THR A 131 -7.14 0.00 10.72
CA THR A 131 -7.97 -0.68 11.72
C THR A 131 -8.75 0.32 12.60
N MET A 132 -8.10 1.43 12.98
CA MET A 132 -8.72 2.47 13.81
C MET A 132 -9.69 3.34 13.01
N ALA A 133 -9.26 3.85 11.85
CA ALA A 133 -9.99 4.87 11.09
C ALA A 133 -11.11 4.28 10.22
N LYS A 134 -11.01 2.99 9.83
CA LYS A 134 -11.98 2.25 9.00
C LYS A 134 -12.32 2.98 7.70
N PRO A 135 -11.33 3.31 6.87
CA PRO A 135 -11.56 3.92 5.57
C PRO A 135 -12.44 3.00 4.70
N GLN A 136 -13.04 3.54 3.64
CA GLN A 136 -14.00 2.81 2.81
C GLN A 136 -13.50 2.54 1.39
N ASN A 137 -12.38 3.17 0.98
CA ASN A 137 -11.85 3.08 -0.38
C ASN A 137 -10.36 3.47 -0.43
N ALA A 138 -9.75 3.28 -1.59
CA ALA A 138 -8.34 3.57 -1.85
C ALA A 138 -7.96 5.04 -1.62
N GLU A 139 -8.84 5.99 -1.97
CA GLU A 139 -8.60 7.42 -1.75
C GLU A 139 -8.46 7.74 -0.26
N GLN A 140 -9.34 7.20 0.58
CA GLN A 140 -9.28 7.40 2.02
C GLN A 140 -8.03 6.75 2.64
N VAL A 141 -7.66 5.54 2.18
CA VAL A 141 -6.42 4.88 2.62
C VAL A 141 -5.20 5.71 2.24
N LYS A 142 -5.16 6.23 1.00
CA LYS A 142 -4.11 7.15 0.56
C LYS A 142 -3.99 8.36 1.47
N ASN A 143 -5.12 9.00 1.80
CA ASN A 143 -5.12 10.16 2.68
C ASN A 143 -4.58 9.83 4.08
N LEU A 144 -4.85 8.63 4.59
CA LEU A 144 -4.26 8.16 5.85
C LEU A 144 -2.75 7.92 5.72
N ALA A 145 -2.31 7.30 4.62
CA ALA A 145 -0.90 7.03 4.34
C ALA A 145 -0.07 8.32 4.27
N GLU A 146 -0.61 9.38 3.68
CA GLU A 146 0.02 10.69 3.58
C GLU A 146 0.03 11.48 4.90
N ASN A 147 -0.74 11.06 5.90
CA ASN A 147 -0.93 11.76 7.18
C ASN A 147 -0.64 10.87 8.41
N LEU A 148 0.26 9.90 8.27
CA LEU A 148 0.63 9.00 9.38
C LEU A 148 1.23 9.73 10.59
N ASP A 149 1.81 10.91 10.39
CA ASP A 149 2.34 11.75 11.45
C ASP A 149 1.28 12.26 12.43
N LEU A 150 -0.01 12.24 12.03
CA LEU A 150 -1.14 12.56 12.91
C LEU A 150 -1.50 11.45 13.90
N PHE A 151 -0.81 10.33 13.86
CA PHE A 151 -1.06 9.19 14.74
C PHE A 151 0.20 8.87 15.55
N ASP A 152 0.02 8.54 16.81
CA ASP A 152 1.03 7.91 17.65
C ASP A 152 0.87 6.39 17.62
N PHE A 153 1.96 5.67 17.37
CA PHE A 153 1.95 4.23 17.23
C PHE A 153 3.03 3.58 18.11
N ALA A 154 2.62 2.64 18.93
CA ALA A 154 3.52 1.79 19.72
C ALA A 154 3.47 0.36 19.16
N PRO A 155 4.40 -0.01 18.28
CA PRO A 155 4.39 -1.32 17.62
C PRO A 155 4.55 -2.46 18.64
N GLY A 156 3.72 -3.50 18.48
CA GLY A 156 3.79 -4.69 19.34
C GLY A 156 3.33 -4.50 20.78
N ALA A 157 2.78 -3.34 21.13
CA ALA A 157 2.17 -3.11 22.44
C ALA A 157 0.70 -3.54 22.42
N HIS A 158 0.37 -4.63 23.10
CA HIS A 158 -0.98 -5.20 23.13
C HIS A 158 -1.64 -5.11 24.51
N THR A 159 -0.90 -4.59 25.50
CA THR A 159 -1.38 -4.37 26.87
C THR A 159 -0.99 -2.96 27.36
N PRO A 160 -1.70 -2.41 28.35
CA PRO A 160 -1.32 -1.11 28.94
C PRO A 160 0.13 -1.11 29.45
N GLU A 161 0.57 -2.18 30.09
CA GLU A 161 1.95 -2.28 30.59
C GLU A 161 2.99 -2.23 29.45
N GLU A 162 2.75 -2.95 28.33
CA GLU A 162 3.63 -2.92 27.16
C GLU A 162 3.65 -1.55 26.51
N TYR A 163 2.50 -0.88 26.41
CA TYR A 163 2.42 0.48 25.92
C TYR A 163 3.20 1.44 26.82
N GLY A 164 3.04 1.35 28.15
CA GLY A 164 3.80 2.17 29.09
C GLY A 164 5.30 1.93 29.00
N LYS A 165 5.72 0.66 28.84
CA LYS A 165 7.14 0.31 28.61
C LYS A 165 7.66 0.93 27.32
N TYR A 166 6.92 0.84 26.23
CA TYR A 166 7.29 1.48 24.98
C TYR A 166 7.47 2.99 25.14
N MET A 167 6.48 3.66 25.74
CA MET A 167 6.50 5.11 25.90
C MET A 167 7.65 5.59 26.77
N ILE A 168 7.92 4.93 27.89
CA ILE A 168 8.97 5.37 28.83
C ILE A 168 10.37 4.99 28.31
N ARG A 169 10.54 3.81 27.70
CA ARG A 169 11.86 3.30 27.31
C ARG A 169 12.28 3.61 25.89
N GLN A 170 11.34 3.72 24.95
CA GLN A 170 11.64 3.69 23.52
C GLN A 170 11.12 4.90 22.73
N SER A 171 10.07 5.57 23.20
CA SER A 171 9.47 6.68 22.45
C SER A 171 10.35 7.92 22.32
N GLY A 172 11.38 8.04 23.17
CA GLY A 172 12.22 9.22 23.23
C GLY A 172 11.59 10.43 23.92
N HIS A 173 10.38 10.29 24.46
CA HIS A 173 9.72 11.38 25.20
C HIS A 173 10.24 11.59 26.61
N PHE A 174 10.99 10.61 27.14
CA PHE A 174 11.50 10.63 28.51
C PHE A 174 12.99 10.29 28.56
N ASP A 175 13.68 10.89 29.50
CA ASP A 175 15.02 10.48 29.89
C ASP A 175 14.90 9.19 30.77
N TYR A 176 15.03 8.04 30.10
CA TYR A 176 14.90 6.75 30.74
C TYR A 176 16.21 6.36 31.46
N ASP A 177 16.12 6.06 32.78
CA ASP A 177 17.21 5.48 33.54
C ASP A 177 16.94 4.00 33.86
N LYS A 178 17.78 3.12 33.30
CA LYS A 178 17.68 1.68 33.50
C LYS A 178 17.80 1.26 34.96
N ASN A 179 18.51 2.04 35.81
CA ASN A 179 18.65 1.74 37.23
C ASN A 179 17.36 1.97 38.01
N LEU A 180 16.41 2.73 37.46
CA LEU A 180 15.11 3.02 38.05
C LEU A 180 13.99 2.18 37.42
N ASP A 181 14.31 1.21 36.57
CA ASP A 181 13.35 0.46 35.78
C ASP A 181 12.25 -0.21 36.63
N GLU A 182 12.61 -0.81 37.73
CA GLU A 182 11.67 -1.49 38.65
C GLU A 182 10.76 -0.53 39.45
N PHE A 183 11.06 0.78 39.43
CA PHE A 183 10.27 1.80 40.11
C PHE A 183 9.27 2.53 39.21
N TYR A 184 9.29 2.28 37.91
CA TYR A 184 8.30 2.86 36.99
C TYR A 184 6.98 2.10 37.04
N ASP A 185 5.91 2.81 37.28
CA ASP A 185 4.53 2.30 37.12
C ASP A 185 4.10 2.39 35.67
N TYR A 186 4.54 1.44 34.87
CA TYR A 186 4.26 1.40 33.41
C TYR A 186 2.78 1.31 33.11
N GLU A 187 2.04 0.46 33.82
CA GLU A 187 0.61 0.26 33.61
C GLU A 187 -0.20 1.49 34.01
N GLY A 188 0.07 2.05 35.19
CA GLY A 188 -0.61 3.24 35.67
C GLY A 188 -0.40 4.44 34.77
N TYR A 189 0.84 4.66 34.29
CA TYR A 189 1.15 5.69 33.31
C TYR A 189 0.38 5.47 32.01
N ALA A 190 0.38 4.24 31.48
CA ALA A 190 -0.31 3.93 30.24
C ALA A 190 -1.82 4.15 30.34
N LEU A 191 -2.46 3.67 31.42
CA LEU A 191 -3.91 3.83 31.62
C LEU A 191 -4.34 5.30 31.67
N GLN A 192 -3.54 6.15 32.36
CA GLN A 192 -3.80 7.58 32.38
C GLN A 192 -3.72 8.16 30.96
N ARG A 193 -2.64 7.86 30.24
CA ARG A 193 -2.43 8.40 28.89
C ARG A 193 -3.48 7.92 27.89
N MET A 194 -3.84 6.65 27.94
CA MET A 194 -4.90 6.08 27.07
C MET A 194 -6.26 6.76 27.27
N ASN A 195 -6.60 7.15 28.50
CA ASN A 195 -7.83 7.91 28.78
C ASN A 195 -7.83 9.31 28.15
N GLU A 196 -6.66 9.92 27.99
CA GLU A 196 -6.49 11.25 27.41
C GLU A 196 -6.47 11.19 25.88
N GLU A 197 -5.87 10.16 25.30
CA GLU A 197 -5.63 10.03 23.86
C GLU A 197 -6.81 9.38 23.10
N GLY A 198 -7.61 8.56 23.75
CA GLY A 198 -8.70 7.84 23.11
C GLY A 198 -8.22 6.79 22.06
N GLY A 199 -7.01 6.25 22.25
CA GLY A 199 -6.44 5.24 21.37
C GLY A 199 -7.02 3.85 21.57
N MET A 200 -6.55 2.90 20.76
CA MET A 200 -6.97 1.49 20.84
C MET A 200 -5.82 0.53 20.55
N PHE A 201 -5.96 -0.69 21.05
CA PHE A 201 -5.09 -1.80 20.65
C PHE A 201 -5.55 -2.42 19.34
N THR A 202 -4.59 -2.74 18.49
CA THR A 202 -4.76 -3.47 17.22
C THR A 202 -3.83 -4.68 17.23
N ASP A 203 -3.95 -5.56 16.26
CA ASP A 203 -3.03 -6.69 16.09
C ASP A 203 -1.58 -6.26 15.84
N ARG A 204 -1.36 -5.00 15.44
CA ARG A 204 -0.03 -4.42 15.19
C ARG A 204 0.56 -3.66 16.38
N GLY A 205 -0.25 -3.31 17.35
CA GLY A 205 0.11 -2.54 18.52
C GLY A 205 -0.92 -1.49 18.91
N TYR A 206 -0.56 -0.61 19.84
CA TYR A 206 -1.42 0.50 20.25
C TYR A 206 -1.33 1.66 19.27
N ILE A 207 -2.45 2.24 18.91
CA ILE A 207 -2.58 3.40 18.02
C ILE A 207 -3.47 4.46 18.64
N ALA A 208 -3.09 5.73 18.51
CA ALA A 208 -3.90 6.87 18.96
C ALA A 208 -3.81 8.00 17.94
N TYR A 209 -4.93 8.69 17.73
CA TYR A 209 -4.97 9.89 16.91
C TYR A 209 -4.63 11.12 17.76
N LYS A 210 -3.64 11.89 17.33
CA LYS A 210 -3.20 13.13 18.02
C LYS A 210 -3.57 14.42 17.30
N GLY A 211 -4.19 14.30 16.12
CA GLY A 211 -4.68 15.45 15.38
C GLY A 211 -5.97 16.01 16.00
N TYR A 212 -6.18 17.30 15.84
CA TYR A 212 -7.48 17.91 16.18
C TYR A 212 -8.44 17.62 15.02
N ILE A 213 -9.49 16.83 15.29
CA ILE A 213 -10.62 16.75 14.37
C ILE A 213 -11.44 18.03 14.58
N SER A 214 -11.29 19.03 13.71
CA SER A 214 -12.34 20.00 13.54
C SER A 214 -13.45 19.27 12.76
N MET A 215 -14.45 18.77 13.47
CA MET A 215 -15.70 18.41 12.83
C MET A 215 -16.37 19.74 12.45
N GLU A 216 -16.07 20.22 11.25
CA GLU A 216 -16.95 21.18 10.61
C GLU A 216 -18.15 20.40 10.11
N GLU A 217 -19.31 20.75 10.64
CA GLU A 217 -20.63 20.25 10.29
C GLU A 217 -20.98 20.52 8.80
#